data_bf216d8f8f7bd286551d4f4a9e9914e6
#
_entry.id   bf216d8f8f7bd286551d4f4a9e9914e6
#
_cell.length_a   1.000
_cell.length_b   1.000
_cell.length_c   1.000
_cell.angle_alpha   90.00
_cell.angle_beta   90.00
_cell.angle_gamma   90.00
#
_symmetry.space_group_name_H-M   'P 1'
#
loop_
_entity.id
_entity.type
_entity.pdbx_description
1 polymer ?
#
loop_
_entity_poly.entity_id
_entity_poly.type
_entity_poly.pdbx_seq_one_letter_code
_entity_poly.pdbx_strand_id
1 'polypeptide(L)'
;MKCGRLLLALAALLAAVSVASEASAGSVQRGVTNRNVSIETVVQFGNDVQPVTIEENSRINIARVIQIGGTGSVDATIIQNGTRNYVNVIQVGGTTNLAIGQSGVSNIADITQVGNSTNALLLQIGDMNTGTVRQFGRFNWLSIFQFSR
;
A
#
# COMPACT_ATOMS: atom_id res chain seq x y z
N MET A 1 42.05 -1.60 6.05
CA MET A 1 41.11 -1.24 4.99
C MET A 1 40.31 -2.44 4.51
N LYS A 2 39.47 -3.06 5.35
CA LYS A 2 38.62 -4.22 5.00
C LYS A 2 37.13 -4.05 5.39
N CYS A 3 36.73 -2.87 5.87
CA CYS A 3 35.37 -2.63 6.35
C CYS A 3 34.36 -2.29 5.24
N GLY A 4 34.82 -1.83 4.07
CA GLY A 4 33.92 -1.41 2.98
C GLY A 4 33.28 -2.55 2.18
N ARG A 5 33.87 -3.75 2.21
CA ARG A 5 33.35 -4.91 1.44
C ARG A 5 32.21 -5.65 2.16
N LEU A 6 32.10 -5.52 3.46
CA LEU A 6 31.04 -6.18 4.24
C LEU A 6 29.71 -5.43 4.13
N LEU A 7 29.76 -4.09 4.01
CA LEU A 7 28.53 -3.30 3.81
C LEU A 7 27.92 -3.49 2.42
N LEU A 8 28.74 -3.70 1.38
CA LEU A 8 28.22 -3.98 0.04
C LEU A 8 27.58 -5.36 -0.09
N ALA A 9 28.06 -6.35 0.67
CA ALA A 9 27.49 -7.68 0.67
C ALA A 9 26.13 -7.75 1.39
N LEU A 10 25.92 -6.92 2.41
CA LEU A 10 24.65 -6.83 3.12
C LEU A 10 23.56 -6.10 2.30
N ALA A 11 23.97 -5.12 1.48
CA ALA A 11 23.06 -4.43 0.58
C ALA A 11 22.64 -5.28 -0.63
N ALA A 12 23.48 -6.23 -1.05
CA ALA A 12 23.17 -7.15 -2.15
C ALA A 12 22.22 -8.28 -1.74
N LEU A 13 22.11 -8.60 -0.47
CA LEU A 13 21.25 -9.69 0.02
C LEU A 13 19.80 -9.23 0.28
N LEU A 14 19.52 -7.93 0.20
CA LEU A 14 18.16 -7.38 0.29
C LEU A 14 17.50 -7.18 -1.09
N ALA A 15 18.16 -7.61 -2.16
CA ALA A 15 17.61 -7.51 -3.50
C ALA A 15 16.75 -8.75 -3.83
N ALA A 16 15.49 -8.50 -4.05
CA ALA A 16 14.51 -9.37 -4.68
C ALA A 16 14.08 -10.63 -3.89
N VAL A 17 13.12 -10.46 -3.01
CA VAL A 17 12.13 -11.50 -2.77
C VAL A 17 10.76 -10.93 -3.12
N SER A 18 10.45 -10.94 -4.40
CA SER A 18 9.06 -10.87 -4.83
C SER A 18 8.49 -12.29 -4.72
N VAL A 19 7.78 -12.57 -3.66
CA VAL A 19 6.97 -13.80 -3.56
C VAL A 19 5.54 -13.40 -3.91
N ALA A 20 5.18 -13.53 -5.17
CA ALA A 20 3.78 -13.59 -5.55
C ALA A 20 3.24 -14.95 -5.07
N SER A 21 2.55 -14.99 -3.95
CA SER A 21 1.75 -16.15 -3.55
C SER A 21 0.29 -15.87 -3.91
N GLU A 22 -0.28 -16.76 -4.72
CA GLU A 22 -1.71 -16.78 -5.00
C GLU A 22 -2.50 -16.86 -3.69
N ALA A 23 -3.57 -16.06 -3.61
CA ALA A 23 -4.36 -15.87 -2.41
C ALA A 23 -5.03 -17.16 -1.93
N SER A 24 -4.43 -17.77 -0.97
CA SER A 24 -5.06 -18.69 -0.03
C SER A 24 -5.20 -17.96 1.30
N ALA A 25 -6.24 -18.26 2.07
CA ALA A 25 -6.42 -17.70 3.39
C ALA A 25 -5.08 -17.67 4.17
N GLY A 26 -4.56 -16.47 4.43
CA GLY A 26 -3.30 -16.29 5.15
C GLY A 26 -2.08 -15.93 4.28
N SER A 27 -2.19 -15.04 3.28
CA SER A 27 -1.01 -14.61 2.51
C SER A 27 -0.25 -13.47 3.20
N VAL A 28 1.06 -13.59 3.26
CA VAL A 28 1.98 -12.51 3.64
C VAL A 28 2.84 -12.19 2.43
N GLN A 29 2.70 -11.00 1.88
CA GLN A 29 3.56 -10.53 0.81
C GLN A 29 4.56 -9.53 1.37
N ARG A 30 5.84 -9.73 1.07
CA ARG A 30 6.90 -8.76 1.33
C ARG A 30 7.58 -8.45 0.01
N GLY A 31 7.68 -7.17 -0.34
CA GLY A 31 8.41 -6.72 -1.50
C GLY A 31 9.50 -5.73 -1.11
N VAL A 32 10.69 -5.88 -1.68
CA VAL A 32 11.69 -4.82 -1.70
C VAL A 32 12.09 -4.65 -3.16
N THR A 33 11.70 -3.58 -3.78
CA THR A 33 12.04 -3.29 -5.18
C THR A 33 13.26 -2.40 -5.24
N ASN A 34 14.28 -2.83 -6.00
CA ASN A 34 15.55 -2.14 -6.04
C ASN A 34 15.66 -1.24 -7.28
N ARG A 35 15.59 0.02 -7.09
CA ARG A 35 16.38 1.13 -7.70
C ARG A 35 16.22 2.43 -6.91
N ASN A 36 16.06 2.39 -5.65
CA ASN A 36 16.02 3.48 -4.68
C ASN A 36 14.92 3.26 -3.61
N VAL A 37 14.79 2.02 -3.14
CA VAL A 37 13.95 1.66 -1.97
C VAL A 37 12.45 1.86 -2.18
N SER A 38 11.81 0.83 -2.60
CA SER A 38 10.35 0.63 -2.45
C SER A 38 10.15 -0.43 -1.36
N ILE A 39 9.30 -0.19 -0.40
CA ILE A 39 8.97 -1.13 0.65
C ILE A 39 7.48 -1.42 0.60
N GLU A 40 7.16 -2.63 0.22
CA GLU A 40 5.79 -3.14 0.27
C GLU A 40 5.62 -4.05 1.49
N THR A 41 4.52 -3.96 2.16
CA THR A 41 4.11 -4.94 3.17
C THR A 41 2.64 -5.22 2.98
N VAL A 42 2.31 -6.44 2.60
CA VAL A 42 0.92 -6.88 2.46
C VAL A 42 0.68 -8.00 3.44
N VAL A 43 -0.38 -7.91 4.19
CA VAL A 43 -0.84 -8.96 5.11
C VAL A 43 -2.31 -9.19 4.83
N GLN A 44 -2.65 -10.41 4.44
CA GLN A 44 -4.01 -10.78 4.06
C GLN A 44 -4.48 -11.95 4.92
N PHE A 45 -5.70 -11.91 5.41
CA PHE A 45 -6.31 -12.99 6.17
C PHE A 45 -7.76 -13.21 5.73
N GLY A 46 -8.22 -14.45 5.75
CA GLY A 46 -9.62 -14.83 5.63
C GLY A 46 -10.15 -15.03 4.23
N ASN A 47 -11.47 -15.07 4.11
CA ASN A 47 -12.19 -15.41 2.88
C ASN A 47 -12.35 -14.17 1.98
N ASP A 48 -12.36 -14.38 0.66
CA ASP A 48 -12.63 -13.37 -0.37
C ASP A 48 -11.73 -12.13 -0.34
N VAL A 49 -10.50 -12.27 0.12
CA VAL A 49 -9.48 -11.22 0.02
C VAL A 49 -8.85 -11.28 -1.36
N GLN A 50 -8.96 -10.18 -2.11
CA GLN A 50 -8.37 -10.06 -3.43
C GLN A 50 -6.90 -9.65 -3.35
N PRO A 51 -6.09 -9.99 -4.35
CA PRO A 51 -4.71 -9.55 -4.40
C PRO A 51 -4.60 -8.03 -4.33
N VAL A 52 -3.70 -7.53 -3.50
CA VAL A 52 -3.36 -6.10 -3.47
C VAL A 52 -2.46 -5.79 -4.66
N THR A 53 -2.83 -4.79 -5.44
CA THR A 53 -1.99 -4.26 -6.51
C THR A 53 -1.24 -3.04 -6.00
N ILE A 54 0.08 -3.09 -6.03
CA ILE A 54 0.94 -1.96 -5.66
C ILE A 54 1.89 -1.70 -6.81
N GLU A 55 1.80 -0.51 -7.38
CA GLU A 55 2.70 -0.02 -8.41
C GLU A 55 3.51 1.16 -7.87
N GLU A 56 4.81 1.01 -7.80
CA GLU A 56 5.71 2.02 -7.29
C GLU A 56 6.78 2.35 -8.33
N ASN A 57 6.87 3.60 -8.71
CA ASN A 57 7.83 4.07 -9.71
C ASN A 57 8.63 5.26 -9.19
N SER A 58 9.55 4.99 -8.24
CA SER A 58 10.36 6.08 -7.69
C SER A 58 11.26 5.76 -6.50
N ARG A 59 11.80 6.81 -5.88
CA ARG A 59 12.69 6.74 -4.72
C ARG A 59 11.91 6.71 -3.41
N ILE A 60 12.11 5.70 -2.59
CA ILE A 60 11.61 5.61 -1.21
C ILE A 60 10.09 5.77 -1.12
N ASN A 61 9.36 4.93 -1.81
CA ASN A 61 7.94 4.78 -1.58
C ASN A 61 7.70 3.64 -0.58
N ILE A 62 6.72 3.79 0.27
CA ILE A 62 6.35 2.80 1.27
C ILE A 62 4.85 2.58 1.19
N ALA A 63 4.44 1.38 0.87
CA ALA A 63 3.06 0.95 0.96
C ALA A 63 2.93 -0.17 2.00
N ARG A 64 2.03 0.04 2.94
CA ARG A 64 1.65 -0.98 3.91
C ARG A 64 0.17 -1.24 3.82
N VAL A 65 -0.21 -2.49 3.58
CA VAL A 65 -1.62 -2.89 3.47
C VAL A 65 -1.87 -4.07 4.41
N ILE A 66 -2.91 -3.95 5.21
CA ILE A 66 -3.44 -5.04 6.02
C ILE A 66 -4.89 -5.23 5.61
N GLN A 67 -5.20 -6.41 5.09
CA GLN A 67 -6.56 -6.80 4.74
C GLN A 67 -6.99 -7.98 5.60
N ILE A 68 -8.11 -7.85 6.24
CA ILE A 68 -8.72 -8.92 7.01
C ILE A 68 -10.09 -9.17 6.40
N GLY A 69 -10.22 -10.29 5.71
CA GLY A 69 -11.44 -10.65 5.00
C GLY A 69 -12.61 -11.00 5.92
N GLY A 70 -13.74 -11.16 5.30
CA GLY A 70 -15.01 -11.58 5.86
C GLY A 70 -15.91 -12.03 4.73
N THR A 71 -17.21 -11.89 4.84
CA THR A 71 -18.14 -12.11 3.74
C THR A 71 -18.12 -10.92 2.79
N GLY A 72 -17.51 -11.04 1.62
CA GLY A 72 -17.42 -10.00 0.61
C GLY A 72 -15.98 -9.74 0.16
N SER A 73 -15.83 -9.03 -0.96
CA SER A 73 -14.52 -8.76 -1.56
C SER A 73 -13.79 -7.61 -0.86
N VAL A 74 -12.54 -7.82 -0.52
CA VAL A 74 -11.63 -6.80 -0.03
C VAL A 74 -10.54 -6.55 -1.07
N ASP A 75 -10.52 -5.36 -1.65
CA ASP A 75 -9.63 -5.00 -2.75
C ASP A 75 -8.88 -3.69 -2.47
N ALA A 76 -7.62 -3.62 -2.87
CA ALA A 76 -6.83 -2.40 -2.78
C ALA A 76 -5.90 -2.24 -3.98
N THR A 77 -5.95 -1.08 -4.60
CA THR A 77 -5.02 -0.64 -5.64
C THR A 77 -4.28 0.60 -5.18
N ILE A 78 -2.95 0.55 -5.22
CA ILE A 78 -2.08 1.64 -4.79
C ILE A 78 -1.09 1.93 -5.91
N ILE A 79 -1.05 3.18 -6.34
CA ILE A 79 -0.10 3.67 -7.34
C ILE A 79 0.68 4.84 -6.73
N GLN A 80 1.99 4.69 -6.62
CA GLN A 80 2.87 5.72 -6.08
C GLN A 80 3.93 6.12 -7.10
N ASN A 81 3.90 7.38 -7.52
CA ASN A 81 4.88 7.98 -8.41
C ASN A 81 5.58 9.14 -7.71
N GLY A 82 6.89 9.24 -7.83
CA GLY A 82 7.64 10.35 -7.25
C GLY A 82 8.54 9.95 -6.08
N THR A 83 8.74 10.78 -5.09
CA THR A 83 9.77 10.57 -4.07
C THR A 83 9.18 10.62 -2.67
N ARG A 84 9.45 9.61 -1.83
CA ARG A 84 9.05 9.55 -0.42
C ARG A 84 7.52 9.59 -0.19
N ASN A 85 6.77 8.87 -0.99
CA ASN A 85 5.35 8.70 -0.74
C ASN A 85 5.12 7.56 0.26
N TYR A 86 4.15 7.75 1.12
CA TYR A 86 3.80 6.78 2.16
C TYR A 86 2.30 6.46 2.11
N VAL A 87 1.97 5.19 2.13
CA VAL A 87 0.59 4.68 2.23
C VAL A 87 0.50 3.66 3.37
N ASN A 88 -0.48 3.83 4.24
CA ASN A 88 -0.86 2.86 5.23
C ASN A 88 -2.35 2.56 5.14
N VAL A 89 -2.70 1.30 4.93
CA VAL A 89 -4.07 0.85 4.72
C VAL A 89 -4.40 -0.28 5.68
N ILE A 90 -5.57 -0.18 6.31
CA ILE A 90 -6.17 -1.27 7.07
C ILE A 90 -7.61 -1.44 6.57
N GLN A 91 -7.92 -2.63 6.07
CA GLN A 91 -9.27 -3.01 5.62
C GLN A 91 -9.72 -4.25 6.39
N VAL A 92 -10.93 -4.21 6.93
CA VAL A 92 -11.47 -5.30 7.73
C VAL A 92 -12.90 -5.61 7.29
N GLY A 93 -13.16 -6.84 6.91
CA GLY A 93 -14.49 -7.41 6.69
C GLY A 93 -15.38 -6.77 5.63
N GLY A 94 -16.38 -7.49 5.17
CA GLY A 94 -17.37 -7.00 4.20
C GLY A 94 -16.79 -6.69 2.82
N THR A 95 -17.54 -5.96 2.00
CA THR A 95 -17.03 -5.46 0.71
C THR A 95 -16.33 -4.13 0.93
N THR A 96 -15.03 -4.07 0.69
CA THR A 96 -14.23 -2.85 0.81
C THR A 96 -13.36 -2.68 -0.42
N ASN A 97 -13.50 -1.55 -1.12
CA ASN A 97 -12.67 -1.22 -2.27
C ASN A 97 -11.88 0.05 -2.01
N LEU A 98 -10.63 0.05 -2.41
CA LEU A 98 -9.74 1.17 -2.22
C LEU A 98 -8.91 1.43 -3.46
N ALA A 99 -8.85 2.68 -3.89
CA ALA A 99 -7.88 3.13 -4.88
C ALA A 99 -7.12 4.34 -4.35
N ILE A 100 -5.80 4.28 -4.41
CA ILE A 100 -4.90 5.35 -3.99
C ILE A 100 -3.96 5.68 -5.14
N GLY A 101 -3.91 6.95 -5.52
CA GLY A 101 -2.91 7.50 -6.41
C GLY A 101 -2.12 8.61 -5.71
N GLN A 102 -0.81 8.47 -5.66
CA GLN A 102 0.08 9.51 -5.16
C GLN A 102 1.12 9.86 -6.23
N SER A 103 1.26 11.13 -6.53
CA SER A 103 2.26 11.63 -7.47
C SER A 103 2.92 12.90 -6.94
N GLY A 104 4.24 12.91 -6.82
CA GLY A 104 5.01 14.05 -6.31
C GLY A 104 5.95 13.68 -5.18
N VAL A 105 6.19 14.62 -4.26
CA VAL A 105 7.19 14.47 -3.21
C VAL A 105 6.56 14.49 -1.82
N SER A 106 6.83 13.46 -1.02
CA SER A 106 6.42 13.39 0.39
C SER A 106 4.90 13.40 0.63
N ASN A 107 4.14 12.67 -0.18
CA ASN A 107 2.71 12.51 0.05
C ASN A 107 2.45 11.39 1.06
N ILE A 108 1.48 11.59 1.92
CA ILE A 108 1.09 10.65 2.98
C ILE A 108 -0.39 10.32 2.85
N ALA A 109 -0.73 9.04 2.86
CA ALA A 109 -2.09 8.56 2.95
C ALA A 109 -2.21 7.57 4.11
N ASP A 110 -3.21 7.76 4.96
CA ASP A 110 -3.55 6.83 6.03
C ASP A 110 -5.05 6.52 5.94
N ILE A 111 -5.38 5.28 5.64
CA ILE A 111 -6.75 4.87 5.36
C ILE A 111 -7.10 3.70 6.27
N THR A 112 -8.24 3.80 6.90
CA THR A 112 -8.85 2.71 7.66
C THR A 112 -10.22 2.46 7.10
N GLN A 113 -10.55 1.25 6.71
CA GLN A 113 -11.89 0.85 6.32
C GLN A 113 -12.32 -0.31 7.21
N VAL A 114 -13.58 -0.32 7.60
CA VAL A 114 -14.20 -1.45 8.30
C VAL A 114 -15.32 -1.97 7.42
N GLY A 115 -16.10 -2.85 7.57
CA GLY A 115 -16.84 -3.63 6.63
C GLY A 115 -18.12 -3.06 6.02
N ASN A 116 -18.80 -3.86 5.21
CA ASN A 116 -20.09 -3.63 4.51
C ASN A 116 -20.09 -2.44 3.52
N SER A 117 -19.49 -2.66 2.36
CA SER A 117 -19.54 -1.78 1.19
C SER A 117 -18.88 -0.42 1.40
N THR A 118 -17.69 -0.39 1.94
CA THR A 118 -16.91 0.83 2.03
C THR A 118 -16.06 1.02 0.77
N ASN A 119 -16.14 2.20 0.16
CA ASN A 119 -15.33 2.54 -1.01
C ASN A 119 -14.58 3.83 -0.76
N ALA A 120 -13.30 3.86 -1.06
CA ALA A 120 -12.49 5.07 -0.97
C ALA A 120 -11.62 5.26 -2.21
N LEU A 121 -11.56 6.51 -2.67
CA LEU A 121 -10.64 6.96 -3.68
C LEU A 121 -9.84 8.15 -3.12
N LEU A 122 -8.54 8.04 -3.10
CA LEU A 122 -7.65 9.12 -2.72
C LEU A 122 -6.67 9.40 -3.85
N LEU A 123 -6.66 10.64 -4.35
CA LEU A 123 -5.69 11.12 -5.32
C LEU A 123 -4.94 12.32 -4.76
N GLN A 124 -3.63 12.20 -4.66
CA GLN A 124 -2.73 13.25 -4.21
C GLN A 124 -1.71 13.56 -5.32
N ILE A 125 -1.67 14.81 -5.75
CA ILE A 125 -0.73 15.29 -6.78
C ILE A 125 -0.03 16.52 -6.25
N GLY A 126 1.30 16.53 -6.35
CA GLY A 126 2.15 17.60 -5.85
C GLY A 126 2.89 17.21 -4.58
N ASP A 127 3.33 18.21 -3.81
CA ASP A 127 4.25 17.97 -2.71
C ASP A 127 3.56 18.10 -1.34
N MET A 128 3.96 17.24 -0.42
CA MET A 128 3.57 17.26 0.99
C MET A 128 2.04 17.17 1.25
N ASN A 129 1.30 16.50 0.40
CA ASN A 129 -0.11 16.23 0.67
C ASN A 129 -0.27 15.20 1.79
N THR A 130 -1.22 15.45 2.67
CA THR A 130 -1.59 14.50 3.72
C THR A 130 -3.08 14.20 3.64
N GLY A 131 -3.42 12.93 3.50
CA GLY A 131 -4.79 12.45 3.46
C GLY A 131 -5.03 11.40 4.55
N THR A 132 -6.11 11.55 5.27
CA THR A 132 -6.59 10.54 6.20
C THR A 132 -8.04 10.22 5.88
N VAL A 133 -8.34 8.96 5.68
CA VAL A 133 -9.68 8.48 5.41
C VAL A 133 -10.03 7.46 6.48
N ARG A 134 -11.18 7.58 7.08
CA ARG A 134 -11.69 6.59 8.02
C ARG A 134 -13.15 6.30 7.72
N GLN A 135 -13.47 5.06 7.42
CA GLN A 135 -14.83 4.62 7.15
C GLN A 135 -15.12 3.41 8.04
N PHE A 136 -16.33 3.28 8.58
CA PHE A 136 -16.62 2.19 9.51
C PHE A 136 -17.65 1.20 8.99
N GLY A 137 -18.70 1.60 8.31
CA GLY A 137 -19.61 0.61 7.81
C GLY A 137 -20.85 1.12 7.09
N ARG A 138 -21.52 0.23 6.37
CA ARG A 138 -22.73 0.37 5.58
C ARG A 138 -22.74 1.51 4.56
N PHE A 139 -22.30 1.19 3.33
CA PHE A 139 -22.43 2.02 2.15
C PHE A 139 -21.68 3.35 2.18
N ASN A 140 -20.52 3.40 2.80
CA ASN A 140 -19.69 4.58 2.79
C ASN A 140 -19.00 4.73 1.43
N TRP A 141 -19.05 5.93 0.88
CA TRP A 141 -18.31 6.33 -0.31
C TRP A 141 -17.55 7.62 0.00
N LEU A 142 -16.26 7.64 -0.31
CA LEU A 142 -15.45 8.82 -0.11
C LEU A 142 -14.47 9.00 -1.27
N SER A 143 -14.39 10.20 -1.81
CA SER A 143 -13.37 10.60 -2.77
C SER A 143 -12.66 11.85 -2.28
N ILE A 144 -11.34 11.79 -2.22
CA ILE A 144 -10.49 12.90 -1.82
C ILE A 144 -9.51 13.20 -2.95
N PHE A 145 -9.47 14.45 -3.38
CA PHE A 145 -8.52 14.96 -4.35
C PHE A 145 -7.73 16.10 -3.72
N GLN A 146 -6.42 15.96 -3.68
CA GLN A 146 -5.52 16.96 -3.13
C GLN A 146 -4.48 17.33 -4.20
N PHE A 147 -4.35 18.63 -4.41
CA PHE A 147 -3.39 19.19 -5.33
C PHE A 147 -2.58 20.27 -4.62
N SER A 148 -1.28 20.15 -4.64
CA SER A 148 -0.36 21.15 -4.10
C SER A 148 0.73 21.47 -5.13
N ARG A 149 1.34 22.62 -4.95
CA ARG A 149 2.49 23.08 -5.74
C ARG A 149 3.78 22.88 -4.96
#